data_3aed11a4271923697af4a00c24d9e8c3
#
_entry.id   3aed11a4271923697af4a00c24d9e8c3
#
_cell.length_a   1.000
_cell.length_b   1.000
_cell.length_c   1.000
_cell.angle_alpha   90.00
_cell.angle_beta   90.00
_cell.angle_gamma   90.00
#
_symmetry.space_group_name_H-M   'P 1'
#
loop_
_entity.id
_entity.type
_entity.pdbx_description
1 polymer ?
#
loop_
_entity_poly.entity_id
_entity_poly.type
_entity_poly.pdbx_seq_one_letter_code
_entity_poly.pdbx_strand_id
1 'polypeptide(L)'
;MTQTEVVIVSAVRTAIGNFGGSLQNVSASALGGVVIKEALQKAGVDANQVDEVILGNVLQAGLGQNPARQAAIAAGLPQEVSALTINKVCGSGLKAVHLATQAILSGDADIVVAGGMENMSQAPYLLQGARNGFKMGDQKLVDSMIHDGLTCSFNNYHMGITAENLCDKYSISREEQDEFAAWSQQKAQAAIESNRFAEEIVPVEVPGRKGQVTVVAQDEFPRFGTTAEGLGKLRPAFKKDGSVTAANASGINDGAAALVVMSRKKADELGLKPLVTIKANASAGVDPSIMGIGPVPAVKKALEKAALQLEDISLIEANEAFAAQALAVDRELQFNKEKLNVNGGAIALGHPVGASGARVLVSLIHEMIKRDSQTGLATLCIGGGQGVATIVERA
;
A
#
# COMPACT_ATOMS: atom_id res chain seq x y z
N MET A 1 -13.00 -33.34 -0.08
CA MET A 1 -12.56 -32.36 0.94
C MET A 1 -13.02 -31.00 0.45
N THR A 2 -13.84 -30.28 1.20
CA THR A 2 -14.21 -28.90 0.89
C THR A 2 -12.94 -28.06 0.96
N GLN A 3 -12.69 -27.27 -0.08
CA GLN A 3 -11.52 -26.38 -0.13
C GLN A 3 -11.60 -25.36 1.02
N THR A 4 -10.53 -25.21 1.79
CA THR A 4 -10.47 -24.21 2.88
C THR A 4 -10.69 -22.81 2.29
N GLU A 5 -11.71 -22.11 2.76
CA GLU A 5 -11.92 -20.69 2.44
C GLU A 5 -11.10 -19.82 3.39
N VAL A 6 -10.49 -18.78 2.86
CA VAL A 6 -9.76 -17.78 3.63
C VAL A 6 -10.54 -16.46 3.60
N VAL A 7 -10.77 -15.90 4.78
CA VAL A 7 -11.60 -14.71 4.98
C VAL A 7 -10.83 -13.60 5.69
N ILE A 8 -11.29 -12.37 5.50
CA ILE A 8 -10.83 -11.19 6.24
C ILE A 8 -11.96 -10.74 7.16
N VAL A 9 -11.69 -10.65 8.46
CA VAL A 9 -12.68 -10.27 9.48
C VAL A 9 -12.50 -8.85 9.99
N SER A 10 -11.35 -8.24 9.76
CA SER A 10 -11.06 -6.84 10.11
C SER A 10 -10.04 -6.25 9.15
N ALA A 11 -10.16 -4.94 8.88
CA ALA A 11 -9.29 -4.18 8.00
C ALA A 11 -9.22 -2.74 8.48
N VAL A 12 -8.02 -2.23 8.79
CA VAL A 12 -7.80 -0.88 9.31
C VAL A 12 -6.50 -0.29 8.77
N ARG A 13 -6.39 1.04 8.79
CA ARG A 13 -5.18 1.79 8.45
C ARG A 13 -5.00 3.01 9.35
N THR A 14 -3.81 3.53 9.45
CA THR A 14 -3.60 4.88 9.96
C THR A 14 -4.04 5.92 8.93
N ALA A 15 -4.19 7.17 9.34
CA ALA A 15 -4.07 8.28 8.40
C ALA A 15 -2.70 8.22 7.69
N ILE A 16 -2.62 8.73 6.47
CA ILE A 16 -1.38 8.83 5.71
C ILE A 16 -0.76 10.20 5.97
N GLY A 17 0.44 10.19 6.55
CA GLY A 17 1.23 11.38 6.85
C GLY A 17 2.04 11.85 5.63
N ASN A 18 2.28 13.16 5.56
CA ASN A 18 3.20 13.76 4.62
C ASN A 18 4.66 13.49 5.00
N PHE A 19 5.54 13.55 4.01
CA PHE A 19 6.98 13.60 4.27
C PHE A 19 7.34 14.77 5.19
N GLY A 20 7.94 14.47 6.33
CA GLY A 20 8.20 15.45 7.37
C GLY A 20 6.95 16.02 8.06
N GLY A 21 5.79 15.35 7.90
CA GLY A 21 4.50 15.75 8.49
C GLY A 21 4.26 15.20 9.89
N SER A 22 2.98 15.07 10.26
CA SER A 22 2.56 14.73 11.64
C SER A 22 3.09 13.39 12.12
N LEU A 23 3.28 12.41 11.24
CA LEU A 23 3.75 11.06 11.59
C LEU A 23 5.28 10.90 11.56
N GLN A 24 6.03 11.93 11.18
CA GLN A 24 7.48 11.84 10.96
C GLN A 24 8.28 11.30 12.17
N ASN A 25 7.79 11.48 13.38
CA ASN A 25 8.46 11.06 14.62
C ASN A 25 7.93 9.72 15.17
N VAL A 26 6.99 9.06 14.49
CA VAL A 26 6.45 7.76 14.90
C VAL A 26 7.10 6.67 14.07
N SER A 27 7.85 5.76 14.67
CA SER A 27 8.54 4.71 13.92
C SER A 27 7.55 3.83 13.12
N ALA A 28 8.01 3.24 12.02
CA ALA A 28 7.21 2.30 11.23
C ALA A 28 6.65 1.18 12.12
N SER A 29 7.48 0.61 13.02
CA SER A 29 7.05 -0.45 13.94
C SER A 29 5.97 0.03 14.92
N ALA A 30 6.03 1.28 15.39
CA ALA A 30 4.99 1.85 16.26
C ALA A 30 3.67 2.04 15.50
N LEU A 31 3.71 2.56 14.27
CA LEU A 31 2.54 2.65 13.39
C LEU A 31 1.93 1.26 13.12
N GLY A 32 2.79 0.26 12.87
CA GLY A 32 2.39 -1.14 12.73
C GLY A 32 1.71 -1.68 13.98
N GLY A 33 2.24 -1.36 15.17
CA GLY A 33 1.64 -1.76 16.45
C GLY A 33 0.23 -1.18 16.65
N VAL A 34 0.02 0.08 16.29
CA VAL A 34 -1.30 0.73 16.37
C VAL A 34 -2.34 0.00 15.51
N VAL A 35 -2.02 -0.27 14.25
CA VAL A 35 -3.00 -0.93 13.35
C VAL A 35 -3.21 -2.41 13.68
N ILE A 36 -2.19 -3.14 14.16
CA ILE A 36 -2.37 -4.52 14.63
C ILE A 36 -3.35 -4.57 15.80
N LYS A 37 -3.10 -3.74 16.82
CA LYS A 37 -3.95 -3.68 18.03
C LYS A 37 -5.40 -3.38 17.67
N GLU A 38 -5.64 -2.37 16.87
CA GLU A 38 -6.98 -1.97 16.46
C GLU A 38 -7.65 -3.02 15.56
N ALA A 39 -6.90 -3.64 14.64
CA ALA A 39 -7.43 -4.69 13.78
C ALA A 39 -7.96 -5.88 14.60
N LEU A 40 -7.22 -6.31 15.62
CA LEU A 40 -7.65 -7.37 16.53
C LEU A 40 -8.85 -6.94 17.38
N GLN A 41 -8.84 -5.72 17.91
CA GLN A 41 -9.95 -5.19 18.69
C GLN A 41 -11.25 -5.13 17.86
N LYS A 42 -11.20 -4.61 16.65
CA LYS A 42 -12.37 -4.56 15.74
C LYS A 42 -12.82 -5.93 15.29
N ALA A 43 -11.91 -6.89 15.15
CA ALA A 43 -12.23 -8.27 14.84
C ALA A 43 -12.88 -9.00 16.03
N GLY A 44 -12.68 -8.55 17.27
CA GLY A 44 -13.04 -9.30 18.47
C GLY A 44 -12.17 -10.54 18.68
N VAL A 45 -10.93 -10.52 18.19
CA VAL A 45 -9.97 -11.62 18.29
C VAL A 45 -8.99 -11.35 19.43
N ASP A 46 -8.86 -12.31 20.35
CA ASP A 46 -7.86 -12.22 21.43
C ASP A 46 -6.45 -12.37 20.83
N ALA A 47 -5.52 -11.54 21.33
CA ALA A 47 -4.12 -11.56 20.90
C ALA A 47 -3.45 -12.94 21.06
N ASN A 48 -3.87 -13.74 22.04
CA ASN A 48 -3.39 -15.11 22.27
C ASN A 48 -3.84 -16.13 21.21
N GLN A 49 -4.77 -15.75 20.34
CA GLN A 49 -5.29 -16.63 19.27
C GLN A 49 -4.57 -16.41 17.93
N VAL A 50 -3.70 -15.41 17.85
CA VAL A 50 -2.93 -15.09 16.64
C VAL A 50 -1.76 -16.04 16.51
N ASP A 51 -1.63 -16.69 15.36
CA ASP A 51 -0.53 -17.63 15.08
C ASP A 51 0.69 -16.87 14.54
N GLU A 52 0.48 -15.87 13.66
CA GLU A 52 1.57 -15.17 13.02
C GLU A 52 1.19 -13.72 12.65
N VAL A 53 2.22 -12.84 12.60
CA VAL A 53 2.13 -11.48 12.07
C VAL A 53 3.04 -11.34 10.86
N ILE A 54 2.49 -10.93 9.71
CA ILE A 54 3.27 -10.72 8.48
C ILE A 54 3.07 -9.28 8.02
N LEU A 55 4.12 -8.44 8.12
CA LEU A 55 4.05 -7.04 7.70
C LEU A 55 5.08 -6.70 6.63
N GLY A 56 4.61 -5.97 5.61
CA GLY A 56 5.48 -5.30 4.65
C GLY A 56 6.20 -4.11 5.28
N ASN A 57 7.49 -3.98 4.98
CA ASN A 57 8.28 -2.80 5.27
C ASN A 57 9.48 -2.76 4.32
N VAL A 58 9.70 -1.65 3.64
CA VAL A 58 10.73 -1.51 2.59
C VAL A 58 11.98 -0.86 3.13
N LEU A 59 11.85 0.28 3.80
CA LEU A 59 12.96 1.06 4.31
C LEU A 59 13.31 0.63 5.74
N GLN A 60 14.08 -0.46 5.85
CA GLN A 60 14.35 -1.11 7.14
C GLN A 60 15.67 -0.68 7.80
N ALA A 61 16.52 0.09 7.11
CA ALA A 61 17.79 0.52 7.66
C ALA A 61 17.59 1.32 8.96
N GLY A 62 18.28 0.91 10.03
CA GLY A 62 18.22 1.57 11.33
C GLY A 62 16.99 1.23 12.20
N LEU A 63 16.03 0.45 11.72
CA LEU A 63 14.83 0.06 12.51
C LEU A 63 15.11 -1.07 13.53
N GLY A 64 16.27 -1.69 13.49
CA GLY A 64 16.58 -2.84 14.33
C GLY A 64 16.11 -4.16 13.73
N GLN A 65 16.09 -5.21 14.56
CA GLN A 65 15.73 -6.55 14.11
C GLN A 65 14.23 -6.68 13.89
N ASN A 66 13.84 -7.22 12.73
CA ASN A 66 12.48 -7.64 12.39
C ASN A 66 11.40 -6.62 12.81
N PRO A 67 11.20 -5.55 12.06
CA PRO A 67 10.22 -4.50 12.38
C PRO A 67 8.79 -5.02 12.61
N ALA A 68 8.35 -6.09 11.91
CA ALA A 68 7.05 -6.72 12.15
C ALA A 68 6.97 -7.36 13.55
N ARG A 69 8.07 -7.95 14.02
CA ARG A 69 8.14 -8.49 15.40
C ARG A 69 8.03 -7.37 16.44
N GLN A 70 8.71 -6.25 16.20
CA GLN A 70 8.61 -5.08 17.06
C GLN A 70 7.17 -4.57 17.12
N ALA A 71 6.49 -4.47 15.97
CA ALA A 71 5.10 -4.04 15.89
C ALA A 71 4.15 -5.01 16.62
N ALA A 72 4.34 -6.32 16.48
CA ALA A 72 3.56 -7.34 17.16
C ALA A 72 3.64 -7.20 18.69
N ILE A 73 4.85 -7.07 19.23
CA ILE A 73 5.07 -6.86 20.68
C ILE A 73 4.50 -5.52 21.15
N ALA A 74 4.69 -4.43 20.36
CA ALA A 74 4.14 -3.12 20.67
C ALA A 74 2.59 -3.12 20.67
N ALA A 75 1.96 -3.97 19.86
CA ALA A 75 0.51 -4.17 19.86
C ALA A 75 -0.02 -4.97 21.07
N GLY A 76 0.87 -5.58 21.85
CA GLY A 76 0.53 -6.40 23.01
C GLY A 76 0.30 -7.86 22.71
N LEU A 77 0.75 -8.37 21.57
CA LEU A 77 0.72 -9.82 21.29
C LEU A 77 1.70 -10.57 22.20
N PRO A 78 1.37 -11.82 22.57
CA PRO A 78 2.27 -12.67 23.35
C PRO A 78 3.59 -12.91 22.63
N GLN A 79 4.62 -13.17 23.39
CA GLN A 79 5.97 -13.42 22.85
C GLN A 79 6.07 -14.73 22.05
N GLU A 80 5.12 -15.62 22.20
CA GLU A 80 5.01 -16.88 21.48
C GLU A 80 4.57 -16.70 20.03
N VAL A 81 3.86 -15.61 19.70
CA VAL A 81 3.40 -15.31 18.33
C VAL A 81 4.59 -15.00 17.45
N SER A 82 4.75 -15.73 16.36
CA SER A 82 5.82 -15.47 15.40
C SER A 82 5.54 -14.24 14.54
N ALA A 83 6.59 -13.64 13.95
CA ALA A 83 6.43 -12.49 13.06
C ALA A 83 7.45 -12.48 11.93
N LEU A 84 7.01 -12.05 10.75
CA LEU A 84 7.80 -11.96 9.54
C LEU A 84 7.70 -10.56 8.92
N THR A 85 8.84 -9.92 8.68
CA THR A 85 8.92 -8.70 7.88
C THR A 85 9.27 -9.05 6.44
N ILE A 86 8.48 -8.56 5.48
CA ILE A 86 8.73 -8.83 4.06
C ILE A 86 8.98 -7.55 3.28
N ASN A 87 9.75 -7.65 2.22
CA ASN A 87 9.98 -6.59 1.25
C ASN A 87 9.70 -7.11 -0.17
N LYS A 88 8.65 -6.59 -0.78
CA LYS A 88 8.31 -6.69 -2.20
C LYS A 88 8.03 -5.28 -2.75
N VAL A 89 8.81 -4.30 -2.30
CA VAL A 89 8.63 -2.88 -2.62
C VAL A 89 7.16 -2.45 -2.43
N CYS A 90 6.54 -1.76 -3.38
CA CYS A 90 5.15 -1.26 -3.30
C CYS A 90 4.10 -2.36 -3.05
N GLY A 91 4.40 -3.60 -3.43
CA GLY A 91 3.50 -4.75 -3.24
C GLY A 91 3.62 -5.45 -1.89
N SER A 92 4.48 -5.00 -0.97
CA SER A 92 4.77 -5.69 0.29
C SER A 92 3.52 -5.95 1.13
N GLY A 93 2.70 -4.94 1.37
CA GLY A 93 1.50 -5.07 2.19
C GLY A 93 0.46 -6.05 1.61
N LEU A 94 0.25 -6.04 0.28
CA LEU A 94 -0.65 -6.99 -0.36
C LEU A 94 -0.03 -8.40 -0.41
N LYS A 95 1.31 -8.50 -0.59
CA LYS A 95 2.00 -9.79 -0.53
C LYS A 95 1.95 -10.41 0.88
N ALA A 96 1.92 -9.61 1.93
CA ALA A 96 1.68 -10.11 3.29
C ALA A 96 0.34 -10.85 3.39
N VAL A 97 -0.72 -10.30 2.79
CA VAL A 97 -2.04 -10.99 2.70
C VAL A 97 -1.97 -12.27 1.87
N HIS A 98 -1.19 -12.28 0.77
CA HIS A 98 -0.97 -13.51 -0.01
C HIS A 98 -0.28 -14.60 0.82
N LEU A 99 0.71 -14.23 1.64
CA LEU A 99 1.43 -15.18 2.50
C LEU A 99 0.53 -15.69 3.63
N ALA A 100 -0.25 -14.81 4.26
CA ALA A 100 -1.26 -15.21 5.24
C ALA A 100 -2.26 -16.20 4.64
N THR A 101 -2.75 -15.94 3.42
CA THR A 101 -3.63 -16.87 2.70
C THR A 101 -2.93 -18.22 2.49
N GLN A 102 -1.67 -18.23 2.10
CA GLN A 102 -0.89 -19.45 1.87
C GLN A 102 -0.67 -20.24 3.17
N ALA A 103 -0.31 -19.57 4.28
CA ALA A 103 -0.14 -20.20 5.59
C ALA A 103 -1.44 -20.88 6.07
N ILE A 104 -2.58 -20.22 5.91
CA ILE A 104 -3.89 -20.77 6.27
C ILE A 104 -4.27 -21.96 5.38
N LEU A 105 -4.05 -21.87 4.06
CA LEU A 105 -4.36 -22.95 3.13
C LEU A 105 -3.46 -24.19 3.32
N SER A 106 -2.21 -24.00 3.76
CA SER A 106 -1.28 -25.10 4.07
C SER A 106 -1.56 -25.73 5.44
N GLY A 107 -2.34 -25.07 6.30
CA GLY A 107 -2.63 -25.53 7.67
C GLY A 107 -1.54 -25.15 8.68
N ASP A 108 -0.63 -24.23 8.33
CA ASP A 108 0.42 -23.75 9.24
C ASP A 108 -0.12 -22.71 10.23
N ALA A 109 -1.23 -22.05 9.91
CA ALA A 109 -1.89 -21.05 10.74
C ALA A 109 -3.40 -21.05 10.53
N ASP A 110 -4.15 -20.65 11.55
CA ASP A 110 -5.59 -20.39 11.47
C ASP A 110 -5.89 -18.88 11.45
N ILE A 111 -5.13 -18.07 12.20
CA ILE A 111 -5.31 -16.62 12.33
C ILE A 111 -3.98 -15.89 12.09
N VAL A 112 -3.93 -15.06 11.07
CA VAL A 112 -2.75 -14.26 10.72
C VAL A 112 -3.13 -12.78 10.66
N VAL A 113 -2.33 -11.92 11.31
CA VAL A 113 -2.41 -10.47 11.09
C VAL A 113 -1.46 -10.12 9.95
N ALA A 114 -2.02 -9.66 8.83
CA ALA A 114 -1.26 -9.32 7.63
C ALA A 114 -1.41 -7.85 7.29
N GLY A 115 -0.34 -7.22 6.81
CA GLY A 115 -0.41 -5.80 6.47
C GLY A 115 0.91 -5.22 6.02
N GLY A 116 1.11 -3.93 6.33
CA GLY A 116 2.35 -3.25 6.07
C GLY A 116 2.44 -1.92 6.80
N MET A 117 3.65 -1.44 6.94
CA MET A 117 4.01 -0.20 7.62
C MET A 117 5.18 0.45 6.90
N GLU A 118 5.23 1.76 6.91
CA GLU A 118 6.36 2.52 6.39
C GLU A 118 6.45 3.88 7.08
N ASN A 119 7.64 4.32 7.39
CA ASN A 119 7.92 5.71 7.69
C ASN A 119 9.07 6.17 6.79
N MET A 120 8.73 6.80 5.67
CA MET A 120 9.70 7.28 4.70
C MET A 120 10.44 8.52 5.22
N SER A 121 9.82 9.28 6.13
CA SER A 121 10.41 10.45 6.77
C SER A 121 11.60 10.11 7.67
N GLN A 122 11.68 8.87 8.19
CA GLN A 122 12.76 8.41 9.06
C GLN A 122 13.85 7.60 8.34
N ALA A 123 13.75 7.45 7.03
CA ALA A 123 14.77 6.72 6.27
C ALA A 123 16.15 7.37 6.46
N PRO A 124 17.18 6.62 6.92
CA PRO A 124 18.46 7.19 7.23
C PRO A 124 19.33 7.42 5.98
N TYR A 125 20.31 8.27 6.10
CA TYR A 125 21.42 8.33 5.16
C TYR A 125 22.46 7.27 5.50
N LEU A 126 23.02 6.61 4.48
CA LEU A 126 23.98 5.52 4.59
C LEU A 126 25.38 5.96 4.19
N LEU A 127 26.36 5.60 4.99
CA LEU A 127 27.77 5.78 4.68
C LEU A 127 28.36 4.42 4.25
N GLN A 128 28.29 4.13 2.94
CA GLN A 128 28.80 2.88 2.38
C GLN A 128 30.33 2.79 2.47
N GLY A 129 30.86 1.58 2.68
CA GLY A 129 32.31 1.36 2.77
C GLY A 129 32.97 1.73 4.11
N ALA A 130 32.27 2.38 5.03
CA ALA A 130 32.81 2.84 6.32
C ALA A 130 33.44 1.71 7.16
N ARG A 131 32.88 0.50 7.10
CA ARG A 131 33.38 -0.68 7.83
C ARG A 131 34.80 -1.07 7.44
N ASN A 132 35.19 -0.82 6.20
CA ASN A 132 36.54 -1.09 5.69
C ASN A 132 37.51 0.09 5.87
N GLY A 133 37.03 1.22 6.41
CA GLY A 133 37.79 2.47 6.53
C GLY A 133 37.89 3.23 5.21
N PHE A 134 38.09 4.54 5.32
CA PHE A 134 38.37 5.43 4.18
C PHE A 134 39.84 5.85 4.18
N LYS A 135 40.48 5.81 3.02
CA LYS A 135 41.90 6.15 2.91
C LYS A 135 42.10 7.64 2.63
N MET A 136 41.57 8.16 1.53
CA MET A 136 41.77 9.53 1.07
C MET A 136 40.58 9.98 0.24
N GLY A 137 40.22 11.27 0.32
CA GLY A 137 39.13 11.91 -0.43
C GLY A 137 37.81 11.88 0.29
N ASP A 138 36.85 12.67 -0.25
CA ASP A 138 35.50 12.82 0.27
C ASP A 138 34.70 11.55 0.09
N GLN A 139 33.69 11.35 0.97
CA GLN A 139 32.75 10.25 0.89
C GLN A 139 31.33 10.79 0.72
N LYS A 140 30.49 10.05 0.01
CA LYS A 140 29.09 10.40 -0.20
C LYS A 140 28.21 9.74 0.86
N LEU A 141 27.27 10.50 1.41
CA LEU A 141 26.12 9.96 2.12
C LEU A 141 25.03 9.62 1.10
N VAL A 142 24.51 8.39 1.19
CA VAL A 142 23.48 7.88 0.30
C VAL A 142 22.13 7.95 1.02
N ASP A 143 21.16 8.67 0.46
CA ASP A 143 19.78 8.68 0.95
C ASP A 143 19.15 7.31 0.70
N SER A 144 18.90 6.55 1.78
CA SER A 144 18.32 5.20 1.66
C SER A 144 16.90 5.21 1.13
N MET A 145 16.12 6.26 1.37
CA MET A 145 14.77 6.41 0.83
C MET A 145 14.79 6.44 -0.71
N ILE A 146 15.69 7.23 -1.28
CA ILE A 146 15.86 7.33 -2.74
C ILE A 146 16.51 6.06 -3.29
N HIS A 147 17.58 5.60 -2.66
CA HIS A 147 18.39 4.49 -3.18
C HIS A 147 17.63 3.15 -3.12
N ASP A 148 17.06 2.82 -1.95
CA ASP A 148 16.45 1.50 -1.72
C ASP A 148 14.95 1.46 -2.07
N GLY A 149 14.26 2.62 -2.01
CA GLY A 149 12.83 2.71 -2.26
C GLY A 149 12.43 3.23 -3.64
N LEU A 150 13.19 4.17 -4.22
CA LEU A 150 12.74 4.96 -5.38
C LEU A 150 13.71 4.89 -6.58
N THR A 151 14.80 4.13 -6.51
CA THR A 151 15.74 3.94 -7.62
C THR A 151 15.61 2.53 -8.20
N CYS A 152 15.54 2.42 -9.53
CA CYS A 152 15.58 1.14 -10.20
C CYS A 152 16.99 0.52 -10.09
N SER A 153 17.09 -0.61 -9.40
CA SER A 153 18.37 -1.31 -9.17
C SER A 153 18.99 -1.89 -10.47
N PHE A 154 18.20 -2.04 -11.54
CA PHE A 154 18.66 -2.59 -12.81
C PHE A 154 19.15 -1.50 -13.75
N ASN A 155 18.50 -0.34 -13.73
CA ASN A 155 18.75 0.75 -14.68
C ASN A 155 19.43 1.97 -14.02
N ASN A 156 19.56 1.99 -12.70
CA ASN A 156 20.20 3.07 -11.92
C ASN A 156 19.59 4.46 -12.14
N TYR A 157 18.27 4.55 -12.30
CA TYR A 157 17.54 5.80 -12.38
C TYR A 157 16.30 5.79 -11.49
N HIS A 158 15.80 7.00 -11.18
CA HIS A 158 14.60 7.17 -10.35
C HIS A 158 13.36 6.52 -11.00
N MET A 159 12.43 5.99 -10.17
CA MET A 159 11.16 5.39 -10.63
C MET A 159 10.36 6.32 -11.55
N GLY A 160 10.47 7.64 -11.41
CA GLY A 160 9.85 8.60 -12.31
C GLY A 160 10.29 8.45 -13.77
N ILE A 161 11.51 7.98 -14.03
CA ILE A 161 11.96 7.67 -15.41
C ILE A 161 11.20 6.47 -15.99
N THR A 162 10.84 5.49 -15.16
CA THR A 162 10.00 4.37 -15.63
C THR A 162 8.60 4.86 -16.05
N ALA A 163 8.09 5.91 -15.39
CA ALA A 163 6.84 6.56 -15.78
C ALA A 163 6.98 7.33 -17.12
N GLU A 164 8.10 8.06 -17.32
CA GLU A 164 8.40 8.70 -18.60
C GLU A 164 8.54 7.65 -19.74
N ASN A 165 9.14 6.50 -19.48
CA ASN A 165 9.21 5.41 -20.44
C ASN A 165 7.82 4.89 -20.86
N LEU A 166 6.85 4.90 -19.93
CA LEU A 166 5.46 4.57 -20.24
C LEU A 166 4.78 5.67 -21.05
N CYS A 167 5.09 6.95 -20.78
CA CYS A 167 4.61 8.06 -21.60
C CYS A 167 5.05 7.88 -23.04
N ASP A 168 6.33 7.59 -23.27
CA ASP A 168 6.89 7.38 -24.60
C ASP A 168 6.25 6.15 -25.26
N LYS A 169 6.13 5.01 -24.55
CA LYS A 169 5.61 3.75 -25.10
C LYS A 169 4.12 3.80 -25.43
N TYR A 170 3.33 4.43 -24.60
CA TYR A 170 1.87 4.48 -24.72
C TYR A 170 1.35 5.82 -25.23
N SER A 171 2.23 6.74 -25.64
CA SER A 171 1.88 8.09 -26.10
C SER A 171 0.94 8.82 -25.13
N ILE A 172 1.28 8.80 -23.83
CA ILE A 172 0.50 9.48 -22.78
C ILE A 172 0.97 10.90 -22.67
N SER A 173 0.07 11.87 -22.89
CA SER A 173 0.40 13.28 -22.85
C SER A 173 0.50 13.80 -21.40
N ARG A 174 1.04 15.01 -21.26
CA ARG A 174 1.09 15.73 -19.99
C ARG A 174 -0.32 16.09 -19.51
N GLU A 175 -1.17 16.50 -20.42
CA GLU A 175 -2.54 16.90 -20.16
C GLU A 175 -3.34 15.73 -19.60
N GLU A 176 -3.25 14.55 -20.20
CA GLU A 176 -3.91 13.31 -19.70
C GLU A 176 -3.47 12.98 -18.27
N GLN A 177 -2.17 13.14 -17.97
CA GLN A 177 -1.63 12.89 -16.62
C GLN A 177 -2.16 13.87 -15.59
N ASP A 178 -2.21 15.15 -15.94
CA ASP A 178 -2.69 16.20 -15.04
C ASP A 178 -4.21 16.12 -14.82
N GLU A 179 -4.98 15.76 -15.86
CA GLU A 179 -6.41 15.47 -15.74
C GLU A 179 -6.67 14.28 -14.81
N PHE A 180 -5.91 13.21 -14.96
CA PHE A 180 -6.01 12.03 -14.09
C PHE A 180 -5.66 12.38 -12.64
N ALA A 181 -4.59 13.14 -12.42
CA ALA A 181 -4.17 13.57 -11.09
C ALA A 181 -5.21 14.48 -10.43
N ALA A 182 -5.77 15.44 -11.17
CA ALA A 182 -6.84 16.31 -10.67
C ALA A 182 -8.09 15.50 -10.32
N TRP A 183 -8.45 14.51 -11.14
CA TRP A 183 -9.58 13.62 -10.89
C TRP A 183 -9.38 12.78 -9.61
N SER A 184 -8.17 12.25 -9.36
CA SER A 184 -7.84 11.54 -8.11
C SER A 184 -7.99 12.48 -6.90
N GLN A 185 -7.47 13.71 -6.97
CA GLN A 185 -7.58 14.70 -5.90
C GLN A 185 -9.04 15.10 -5.61
N GLN A 186 -9.85 15.32 -6.63
CA GLN A 186 -11.27 15.67 -6.47
C GLN A 186 -12.06 14.56 -5.78
N LYS A 187 -11.80 13.30 -6.13
CA LYS A 187 -12.42 12.14 -5.48
C LYS A 187 -11.99 12.03 -4.01
N ALA A 188 -10.70 12.22 -3.72
CA ALA A 188 -10.21 12.19 -2.35
C ALA A 188 -10.82 13.30 -1.50
N GLN A 189 -10.92 14.52 -2.05
CA GLN A 189 -11.59 15.63 -1.40
C GLN A 189 -13.05 15.28 -1.06
N ALA A 190 -13.82 14.83 -2.05
CA ALA A 190 -15.23 14.45 -1.86
C ALA A 190 -15.39 13.32 -0.83
N ALA A 191 -14.49 12.34 -0.83
CA ALA A 191 -14.47 11.25 0.12
C ALA A 191 -14.20 11.73 1.57
N ILE A 192 -13.25 12.65 1.76
CA ILE A 192 -12.95 13.23 3.07
C ILE A 192 -14.11 14.10 3.56
N GLU A 193 -14.66 14.97 2.72
CA GLU A 193 -15.78 15.84 3.07
C GLU A 193 -17.05 15.03 3.44
N SER A 194 -17.22 13.84 2.86
CA SER A 194 -18.33 12.92 3.18
C SER A 194 -17.98 11.82 4.20
N ASN A 195 -16.85 11.95 4.91
CA ASN A 195 -16.39 11.02 5.93
C ASN A 195 -16.28 9.55 5.48
N ARG A 196 -15.93 9.30 4.21
CA ARG A 196 -15.83 7.93 3.67
C ARG A 196 -14.76 7.08 4.37
N PHE A 197 -13.71 7.71 4.91
CA PHE A 197 -12.58 7.02 5.54
C PHE A 197 -12.71 6.84 7.06
N ALA A 198 -13.77 7.35 7.69
CA ALA A 198 -13.89 7.39 9.15
C ALA A 198 -13.81 6.00 9.83
N GLU A 199 -14.33 4.94 9.19
CA GLU A 199 -14.35 3.59 9.76
C GLU A 199 -13.04 2.82 9.54
N GLU A 200 -12.26 3.21 8.54
CA GLU A 200 -11.00 2.53 8.23
C GLU A 200 -9.78 3.17 8.91
N ILE A 201 -9.83 4.48 9.22
CA ILE A 201 -8.71 5.20 9.85
C ILE A 201 -8.71 4.99 11.35
N VAL A 202 -7.55 4.55 11.85
CA VAL A 202 -7.22 4.47 13.28
C VAL A 202 -6.47 5.72 13.68
N PRO A 203 -6.94 6.48 14.69
CA PRO A 203 -6.20 7.62 15.19
C PRO A 203 -4.83 7.22 15.77
N VAL A 204 -3.81 8.01 15.44
CA VAL A 204 -2.46 7.84 15.97
C VAL A 204 -2.17 8.95 16.96
N GLU A 205 -1.86 8.60 18.20
CA GLU A 205 -1.40 9.55 19.22
C GLU A 205 0.10 9.82 19.03
N VAL A 206 0.43 11.06 18.70
CA VAL A 206 1.82 11.50 18.47
C VAL A 206 2.27 12.31 19.66
N PRO A 207 3.27 11.81 20.45
CA PRO A 207 3.82 12.55 21.55
C PRO A 207 4.51 13.84 21.09
N GLY A 208 4.13 14.96 21.69
CA GLY A 208 4.70 16.27 21.44
C GLY A 208 5.58 16.77 22.60
N ARG A 209 6.03 18.01 22.49
CA ARG A 209 6.84 18.65 23.54
C ARG A 209 6.01 18.86 24.81
N LYS A 210 6.64 18.77 25.99
CA LYS A 210 6.04 19.03 27.32
C LYS A 210 4.79 18.16 27.64
N GLY A 211 4.74 16.92 27.13
CA GLY A 211 3.65 16.00 27.39
C GLY A 211 2.36 16.27 26.61
N GLN A 212 2.39 17.17 25.63
CA GLN A 212 1.27 17.32 24.70
C GLN A 212 1.16 16.09 23.79
N VAL A 213 -0.06 15.73 23.45
CA VAL A 213 -0.34 14.65 22.49
C VAL A 213 -1.16 15.25 21.36
N THR A 214 -0.71 15.01 20.12
CA THR A 214 -1.47 15.35 18.91
C THR A 214 -2.10 14.08 18.38
N VAL A 215 -3.39 14.10 18.10
CA VAL A 215 -4.09 12.97 17.49
C VAL A 215 -4.15 13.16 15.98
N VAL A 216 -3.55 12.25 15.23
CA VAL A 216 -3.58 12.25 13.75
C VAL A 216 -4.63 11.23 13.30
N ALA A 217 -5.74 11.73 12.76
CA ALA A 217 -6.92 10.93 12.38
C ALA A 217 -7.44 11.24 10.98
N GLN A 218 -6.70 12.03 10.19
CA GLN A 218 -7.07 12.40 8.83
C GLN A 218 -5.85 12.39 7.92
N ASP A 219 -6.03 11.94 6.68
CA ASP A 219 -4.98 11.96 5.66
C ASP A 219 -4.50 13.39 5.39
N GLU A 220 -3.19 13.62 5.41
CA GLU A 220 -2.58 14.95 5.27
C GLU A 220 -2.25 15.31 3.81
N PHE A 221 -2.12 14.31 2.94
CA PHE A 221 -1.58 14.51 1.61
C PHE A 221 -2.55 15.13 0.60
N PRO A 222 -3.89 14.94 0.66
CA PRO A 222 -4.85 15.49 -0.30
C PRO A 222 -4.78 17.01 -0.40
N ARG A 223 -4.79 17.51 -1.64
CA ARG A 223 -4.71 18.94 -1.97
C ARG A 223 -6.04 19.41 -2.53
N PHE A 224 -6.86 19.99 -1.69
CA PHE A 224 -8.20 20.46 -2.03
C PHE A 224 -8.15 21.58 -3.07
N GLY A 225 -9.12 21.59 -3.98
CA GLY A 225 -9.21 22.57 -5.06
C GLY A 225 -8.22 22.36 -6.20
N THR A 226 -7.57 21.20 -6.29
CA THR A 226 -6.66 20.90 -7.40
C THR A 226 -7.39 20.82 -8.73
N THR A 227 -6.86 21.50 -9.74
CA THR A 227 -7.35 21.51 -11.14
C THR A 227 -6.24 21.10 -12.09
N ALA A 228 -6.59 20.50 -13.23
CA ALA A 228 -5.63 20.15 -14.28
C ALA A 228 -4.86 21.37 -14.81
N GLU A 229 -5.53 22.53 -14.99
CA GLU A 229 -4.90 23.77 -15.38
C GLU A 229 -3.83 24.24 -14.37
N GLY A 230 -4.13 24.12 -13.07
CA GLY A 230 -3.16 24.43 -12.01
C GLY A 230 -1.94 23.54 -12.06
N LEU A 231 -2.14 22.24 -12.31
CA LEU A 231 -1.07 21.25 -12.42
C LEU A 231 -0.20 21.48 -13.66
N GLY A 232 -0.79 21.91 -14.78
CA GLY A 232 -0.09 22.18 -16.04
C GLY A 232 1.04 23.20 -15.94
N LYS A 233 1.04 24.06 -14.90
CA LYS A 233 2.09 25.08 -14.63
C LYS A 233 3.35 24.47 -13.98
N LEU A 234 3.31 23.23 -13.51
CA LEU A 234 4.43 22.60 -12.83
C LEU A 234 5.48 22.08 -13.81
N ARG A 235 6.75 22.15 -13.39
CA ARG A 235 7.86 21.65 -14.21
C ARG A 235 8.00 20.13 -14.07
N PRO A 236 8.45 19.42 -15.13
CA PRO A 236 8.85 18.02 -15.02
C PRO A 236 9.87 17.80 -13.89
N ALA A 237 9.74 16.69 -13.17
CA ALA A 237 10.56 16.43 -11.98
C ALA A 237 11.73 15.45 -12.25
N PHE A 238 11.65 14.60 -13.27
CA PHE A 238 12.56 13.48 -13.45
C PHE A 238 13.39 13.53 -14.74
N LYS A 239 12.87 14.18 -15.80
CA LYS A 239 13.50 14.33 -17.12
C LYS A 239 13.33 15.77 -17.57
N LYS A 240 14.38 16.41 -18.10
CA LYS A 240 14.38 17.83 -18.47
C LYS A 240 13.20 18.22 -19.38
N ASP A 241 12.96 17.41 -20.40
CA ASP A 241 11.87 17.60 -21.38
C ASP A 241 10.78 16.51 -21.17
N GLY A 242 10.57 16.10 -19.93
CA GLY A 242 9.58 15.09 -19.55
C GLY A 242 8.20 15.68 -19.29
N SER A 243 7.29 14.81 -18.86
CA SER A 243 5.90 15.15 -18.57
C SER A 243 5.48 14.80 -17.13
N VAL A 244 6.24 13.94 -16.45
CA VAL A 244 5.95 13.51 -15.07
C VAL A 244 6.41 14.59 -14.09
N THR A 245 5.48 15.02 -13.24
CA THR A 245 5.72 16.06 -12.22
C THR A 245 5.53 15.52 -10.81
N ALA A 246 5.91 16.27 -9.79
CA ALA A 246 5.63 15.92 -8.40
C ALA A 246 4.11 15.88 -8.06
N ALA A 247 3.24 16.45 -8.91
CA ALA A 247 1.81 16.51 -8.64
C ALA A 247 0.99 15.51 -9.47
N ASN A 248 1.55 14.92 -10.53
CA ASN A 248 0.95 13.78 -11.23
C ASN A 248 1.67 12.45 -10.91
N ALA A 249 2.39 12.43 -9.79
CA ALA A 249 3.02 11.29 -9.14
C ALA A 249 2.50 11.16 -7.70
N SER A 250 2.57 9.96 -7.14
CA SER A 250 2.30 9.73 -5.72
C SER A 250 3.35 10.41 -4.83
N GLY A 251 3.00 10.65 -3.57
CA GLY A 251 3.88 11.27 -2.59
C GLY A 251 4.86 10.32 -1.94
N ILE A 252 5.74 10.92 -1.12
CA ILE A 252 6.57 10.26 -0.11
C ILE A 252 5.80 10.39 1.20
N ASN A 253 5.45 9.28 1.83
CA ASN A 253 4.46 9.28 2.90
C ASN A 253 4.78 8.27 4.01
N ASP A 254 4.13 8.48 5.15
CA ASP A 254 4.22 7.64 6.33
C ASP A 254 2.84 7.02 6.63
N GLY A 255 2.80 5.75 7.05
CA GLY A 255 1.53 5.11 7.39
C GLY A 255 1.63 3.61 7.56
N ALA A 256 0.54 3.01 8.06
CA ALA A 256 0.43 1.56 8.24
C ALA A 256 -1.01 1.09 7.98
N ALA A 257 -1.15 -0.19 7.65
CA ALA A 257 -2.43 -0.86 7.49
C ALA A 257 -2.32 -2.33 7.93
N ALA A 258 -3.37 -2.88 8.53
CA ALA A 258 -3.43 -4.26 8.96
C ALA A 258 -4.82 -4.87 8.72
N LEU A 259 -4.82 -6.16 8.42
CA LEU A 259 -6.01 -6.98 8.23
C LEU A 259 -5.88 -8.25 9.07
N VAL A 260 -6.98 -8.70 9.66
CA VAL A 260 -7.06 -9.99 10.33
C VAL A 260 -7.59 -11.01 9.32
N VAL A 261 -6.74 -11.97 8.97
CA VAL A 261 -6.99 -13.01 7.95
C VAL A 261 -7.10 -14.34 8.67
N MET A 262 -8.13 -15.14 8.35
CA MET A 262 -8.29 -16.46 8.99
C MET A 262 -9.02 -17.46 8.09
N SER A 263 -9.02 -18.73 8.48
CA SER A 263 -9.86 -19.73 7.83
C SER A 263 -11.34 -19.43 8.11
N ARG A 264 -12.23 -19.71 7.15
CA ARG A 264 -13.70 -19.61 7.34
C ARG A 264 -14.14 -20.42 8.54
N LYS A 265 -13.61 -21.64 8.65
CA LYS A 265 -13.88 -22.53 9.78
C LYS A 265 -13.59 -21.85 11.13
N LYS A 266 -12.43 -21.18 11.22
CA LYS A 266 -12.03 -20.49 12.46
C LYS A 266 -12.92 -19.29 12.76
N ALA A 267 -13.31 -18.52 11.75
CA ALA A 267 -14.27 -17.44 11.90
C ALA A 267 -15.62 -17.93 12.43
N ASP A 268 -16.13 -19.04 11.88
CA ASP A 268 -17.37 -19.65 12.31
C ASP A 268 -17.29 -20.19 13.75
N GLU A 269 -16.18 -20.84 14.13
CA GLU A 269 -15.91 -21.33 15.51
C GLU A 269 -15.90 -20.19 16.53
N LEU A 270 -15.40 -19.01 16.14
CA LEU A 270 -15.34 -17.82 16.99
C LEU A 270 -16.61 -16.96 16.91
N GLY A 271 -17.59 -17.33 16.07
CA GLY A 271 -18.82 -16.55 15.86
C GLY A 271 -18.57 -15.19 15.19
N LEU A 272 -17.48 -15.05 14.45
CA LEU A 272 -17.10 -13.81 13.77
C LEU A 272 -17.75 -13.72 12.39
N LYS A 273 -18.18 -12.51 12.02
CA LYS A 273 -18.74 -12.26 10.69
C LYS A 273 -17.63 -11.75 9.76
N PRO A 274 -17.26 -12.52 8.72
CA PRO A 274 -16.28 -12.06 7.75
C PRO A 274 -16.77 -10.83 6.98
N LEU A 275 -15.83 -9.95 6.63
CA LEU A 275 -16.05 -8.82 5.74
C LEU A 275 -16.05 -9.28 4.27
N VAL A 276 -15.03 -10.05 3.92
CA VAL A 276 -14.83 -10.60 2.57
C VAL A 276 -14.14 -11.96 2.61
N THR A 277 -14.33 -12.75 1.54
CA THR A 277 -13.56 -13.97 1.21
C THR A 277 -12.51 -13.63 0.16
N ILE A 278 -11.29 -14.14 0.33
CA ILE A 278 -10.21 -14.01 -0.66
C ILE A 278 -10.44 -15.05 -1.77
N LYS A 279 -10.74 -14.60 -2.98
CA LYS A 279 -11.00 -15.47 -4.14
C LYS A 279 -9.74 -15.84 -4.89
N ALA A 280 -8.86 -14.87 -5.10
CA ALA A 280 -7.61 -15.13 -5.81
C ALA A 280 -6.51 -14.14 -5.43
N ASN A 281 -5.29 -14.65 -5.38
CA ASN A 281 -4.07 -13.90 -5.24
C ASN A 281 -3.14 -14.19 -6.43
N ALA A 282 -2.55 -13.15 -7.03
CA ALA A 282 -1.62 -13.30 -8.14
C ALA A 282 -0.44 -12.34 -8.06
N SER A 283 0.68 -12.76 -8.63
CA SER A 283 1.86 -11.93 -8.86
C SER A 283 2.39 -12.22 -10.27
N ALA A 284 2.97 -11.19 -10.88
CA ALA A 284 3.58 -11.30 -12.19
C ALA A 284 4.84 -10.43 -12.27
N GLY A 285 5.72 -10.74 -13.24
CA GLY A 285 6.88 -9.93 -13.58
C GLY A 285 6.70 -9.26 -14.95
N VAL A 286 7.35 -8.11 -15.12
CA VAL A 286 7.44 -7.35 -16.37
C VAL A 286 8.83 -6.73 -16.49
N ASP A 287 9.15 -6.11 -17.62
CA ASP A 287 10.38 -5.37 -17.81
C ASP A 287 10.51 -4.27 -16.74
N PRO A 288 11.62 -4.22 -15.96
CA PRO A 288 11.85 -3.19 -14.95
C PRO A 288 11.77 -1.76 -15.49
N SER A 289 12.14 -1.52 -16.73
CA SER A 289 12.13 -0.18 -17.35
C SER A 289 10.72 0.40 -17.52
N ILE A 290 9.71 -0.45 -17.50
CA ILE A 290 8.28 -0.11 -17.58
C ILE A 290 7.49 -0.78 -16.47
N MET A 291 8.04 -0.80 -15.27
CA MET A 291 7.48 -1.49 -14.09
C MET A 291 6.00 -1.19 -13.86
N GLY A 292 5.55 -0.01 -14.27
CA GLY A 292 4.19 0.48 -14.04
C GLY A 292 3.09 -0.37 -14.67
N ILE A 293 3.39 -1.19 -15.72
CA ILE A 293 2.40 -2.12 -16.30
C ILE A 293 2.32 -3.47 -15.56
N GLY A 294 3.05 -3.65 -14.46
CA GLY A 294 2.99 -4.87 -13.64
C GLY A 294 1.59 -5.32 -13.24
N PRO A 295 0.62 -4.41 -12.96
CA PRO A 295 -0.77 -4.78 -12.72
C PRO A 295 -1.41 -5.58 -13.84
N VAL A 296 -1.08 -5.30 -15.11
CA VAL A 296 -1.73 -5.94 -16.27
C VAL A 296 -1.67 -7.46 -16.21
N PRO A 297 -0.47 -8.11 -16.23
CA PRO A 297 -0.41 -9.56 -16.13
C PRO A 297 -0.84 -10.09 -14.75
N ALA A 298 -0.69 -9.32 -13.66
CA ALA A 298 -1.11 -9.75 -12.34
C ALA A 298 -2.64 -9.84 -12.23
N VAL A 299 -3.37 -8.85 -12.75
CA VAL A 299 -4.84 -8.82 -12.80
C VAL A 299 -5.38 -9.94 -13.70
N LYS A 300 -4.85 -10.09 -14.93
CA LYS A 300 -5.26 -11.17 -15.83
C LYS A 300 -5.13 -12.53 -15.15
N LYS A 301 -4.01 -12.79 -14.48
CA LYS A 301 -3.77 -14.03 -13.74
C LYS A 301 -4.69 -14.19 -12.52
N ALA A 302 -5.06 -13.10 -11.83
CA ALA A 302 -5.98 -13.17 -10.71
C ALA A 302 -7.41 -13.47 -11.17
N LEU A 303 -7.86 -12.86 -12.27
CA LEU A 303 -9.15 -13.11 -12.89
C LEU A 303 -9.28 -14.56 -13.37
N GLU A 304 -8.24 -15.08 -14.05
CA GLU A 304 -8.18 -16.50 -14.46
C GLU A 304 -8.33 -17.45 -13.26
N LYS A 305 -7.60 -17.19 -12.16
CA LYS A 305 -7.68 -18.01 -10.95
C LYS A 305 -9.04 -17.94 -10.24
N ALA A 306 -9.70 -16.78 -10.30
CA ALA A 306 -11.01 -16.57 -9.73
C ALA A 306 -12.15 -17.08 -10.64
N ALA A 307 -11.83 -17.48 -11.89
CA ALA A 307 -12.80 -17.78 -12.94
C ALA A 307 -13.78 -16.63 -13.20
N LEU A 308 -13.29 -15.38 -13.18
CA LEU A 308 -14.03 -14.15 -13.38
C LEU A 308 -13.50 -13.38 -14.61
N GLN A 309 -14.36 -12.52 -15.16
CA GLN A 309 -13.97 -11.51 -16.14
C GLN A 309 -13.84 -10.14 -15.44
N LEU A 310 -13.21 -9.16 -16.08
CA LEU A 310 -13.03 -7.83 -15.50
C LEU A 310 -14.36 -7.10 -15.25
N GLU A 311 -15.35 -7.36 -16.11
CA GLU A 311 -16.70 -6.82 -16.02
C GLU A 311 -17.43 -7.28 -14.76
N ASP A 312 -17.11 -8.47 -14.25
CA ASP A 312 -17.68 -9.04 -13.02
C ASP A 312 -17.20 -8.32 -11.76
N ILE A 313 -16.11 -7.53 -11.89
CA ILE A 313 -15.56 -6.77 -10.75
C ILE A 313 -16.42 -5.52 -10.52
N SER A 314 -16.94 -5.39 -9.29
CA SER A 314 -17.81 -4.28 -8.89
C SER A 314 -17.02 -3.03 -8.49
N LEU A 315 -15.85 -3.18 -7.83
CA LEU A 315 -14.97 -2.08 -7.43
C LEU A 315 -13.51 -2.44 -7.65
N ILE A 316 -12.72 -1.43 -8.00
CA ILE A 316 -11.29 -1.58 -8.29
C ILE A 316 -10.50 -0.53 -7.52
N GLU A 317 -9.52 -0.96 -6.77
CA GLU A 317 -8.47 -0.13 -6.20
C GLU A 317 -7.14 -0.48 -6.86
N ALA A 318 -6.70 0.35 -7.79
CA ALA A 318 -5.42 0.23 -8.49
C ALA A 318 -4.49 1.35 -8.02
N ASN A 319 -3.35 1.01 -7.42
CA ASN A 319 -2.44 1.99 -6.86
C ASN A 319 -1.92 2.95 -7.95
N GLU A 320 -1.96 4.24 -7.65
CA GLU A 320 -1.53 5.32 -8.53
C GLU A 320 -0.10 5.76 -8.17
N ALA A 321 0.90 4.97 -8.51
CA ALA A 321 2.29 5.38 -8.28
C ALA A 321 2.65 6.62 -9.12
N PHE A 322 2.14 6.68 -10.35
CA PHE A 322 2.22 7.79 -11.29
C PHE A 322 0.94 7.82 -12.13
N ALA A 323 0.49 9.01 -12.54
CA ALA A 323 -0.65 9.13 -13.46
C ALA A 323 -0.35 8.43 -14.80
N ALA A 324 0.87 8.59 -15.33
CA ALA A 324 1.33 7.89 -16.53
C ALA A 324 1.22 6.36 -16.39
N GLN A 325 1.60 5.83 -15.23
CA GLN A 325 1.50 4.40 -14.95
C GLN A 325 0.04 3.94 -14.87
N ALA A 326 -0.82 4.68 -14.18
CA ALA A 326 -2.24 4.35 -14.06
C ALA A 326 -2.94 4.38 -15.42
N LEU A 327 -2.65 5.37 -16.25
CA LEU A 327 -3.17 5.49 -17.62
C LEU A 327 -2.66 4.37 -18.53
N ALA A 328 -1.39 3.94 -18.42
CA ALA A 328 -0.86 2.82 -19.18
C ALA A 328 -1.58 1.51 -18.83
N VAL A 329 -1.83 1.26 -17.54
CA VAL A 329 -2.60 0.10 -17.06
C VAL A 329 -4.04 0.17 -17.57
N ASP A 330 -4.67 1.35 -17.54
CA ASP A 330 -6.04 1.55 -18.03
C ASP A 330 -6.16 1.29 -19.54
N ARG A 331 -5.17 1.70 -20.33
CA ARG A 331 -5.14 1.39 -21.78
C ARG A 331 -5.09 -0.11 -22.09
N GLU A 332 -4.45 -0.90 -21.23
CA GLU A 332 -4.31 -2.35 -21.39
C GLU A 332 -5.50 -3.15 -20.83
N LEU A 333 -6.09 -2.68 -19.71
CA LEU A 333 -7.17 -3.40 -19.01
C LEU A 333 -8.54 -2.77 -19.23
N GLN A 334 -8.62 -1.51 -19.66
CA GLN A 334 -9.85 -0.77 -19.94
C GLN A 334 -10.82 -0.77 -18.72
N PHE A 335 -10.32 -0.34 -17.57
CA PHE A 335 -11.09 -0.25 -16.36
C PHE A 335 -12.33 0.66 -16.52
N ASN A 336 -13.45 0.23 -15.97
CA ASN A 336 -14.60 1.15 -15.83
C ASN A 336 -14.25 2.23 -14.79
N LYS A 337 -14.17 3.48 -15.24
CA LYS A 337 -13.78 4.65 -14.43
C LYS A 337 -14.70 4.91 -13.25
N GLU A 338 -15.98 4.52 -13.34
CA GLU A 338 -16.94 4.65 -12.23
C GLU A 338 -16.69 3.66 -11.10
N LYS A 339 -15.94 2.58 -11.39
CA LYS A 339 -15.56 1.54 -10.43
C LYS A 339 -14.13 1.71 -9.91
N LEU A 340 -13.31 2.59 -10.54
CA LEU A 340 -11.88 2.71 -10.28
C LEU A 340 -11.58 3.81 -9.26
N ASN A 341 -10.87 3.46 -8.18
CA ASN A 341 -10.36 4.38 -7.15
C ASN A 341 -11.41 5.43 -6.78
N VAL A 342 -12.60 4.97 -6.43
CA VAL A 342 -13.79 5.82 -6.29
C VAL A 342 -13.67 6.89 -5.20
N ASN A 343 -12.72 6.75 -4.30
CA ASN A 343 -12.39 7.70 -3.23
C ASN A 343 -11.02 8.37 -3.44
N GLY A 344 -10.50 8.39 -4.68
CA GLY A 344 -9.14 8.82 -4.98
C GLY A 344 -8.11 7.72 -4.73
N GLY A 345 -6.93 7.87 -5.31
CA GLY A 345 -5.83 6.92 -5.18
C GLY A 345 -4.56 7.56 -4.61
N ALA A 346 -3.42 6.93 -4.81
CA ALA A 346 -2.16 7.32 -4.15
C ALA A 346 -1.61 8.69 -4.58
N ILE A 347 -1.98 9.21 -5.75
CA ILE A 347 -1.63 10.58 -6.15
C ILE A 347 -2.24 11.59 -5.18
N ALA A 348 -3.46 11.34 -4.71
CA ALA A 348 -4.15 12.19 -3.75
C ALA A 348 -3.90 11.78 -2.30
N LEU A 349 -3.97 10.47 -1.98
CA LEU A 349 -3.92 9.97 -0.60
C LEU A 349 -2.50 9.73 -0.10
N GLY A 350 -1.53 9.48 -1.00
CA GLY A 350 -0.15 9.17 -0.64
C GLY A 350 0.22 7.69 -0.81
N HIS A 351 1.56 7.42 -0.75
CA HIS A 351 2.12 6.11 -1.04
C HIS A 351 3.21 5.68 -0.04
N PRO A 352 2.86 5.36 1.22
CA PRO A 352 3.78 4.71 2.15
C PRO A 352 4.10 3.31 1.63
N VAL A 353 5.25 3.15 0.94
CA VAL A 353 5.52 2.03 0.02
C VAL A 353 5.26 0.64 0.61
N GLY A 354 5.76 0.34 1.80
CA GLY A 354 5.57 -0.97 2.45
C GLY A 354 4.14 -1.23 2.94
N ALA A 355 3.38 -0.16 3.21
CA ALA A 355 2.01 -0.24 3.70
C ALA A 355 0.96 -0.22 2.58
N SER A 356 1.28 0.36 1.42
CA SER A 356 0.31 0.70 0.38
C SER A 356 -0.51 -0.49 -0.13
N GLY A 357 0.09 -1.67 -0.25
CA GLY A 357 -0.64 -2.85 -0.70
C GLY A 357 -1.77 -3.27 0.24
N ALA A 358 -1.54 -3.15 1.54
CA ALA A 358 -2.57 -3.39 2.56
C ALA A 358 -3.57 -2.23 2.60
N ARG A 359 -3.11 -0.96 2.52
CA ARG A 359 -3.95 0.23 2.49
C ARG A 359 -4.99 0.17 1.36
N VAL A 360 -4.56 -0.17 0.17
CA VAL A 360 -5.43 -0.31 -1.01
C VAL A 360 -6.53 -1.35 -0.75
N LEU A 361 -6.17 -2.50 -0.18
CA LEU A 361 -7.15 -3.55 0.13
C LEU A 361 -8.10 -3.12 1.27
N VAL A 362 -7.62 -2.42 2.30
CA VAL A 362 -8.45 -1.87 3.38
C VAL A 362 -9.51 -0.93 2.81
N SER A 363 -9.11 0.06 2.00
CA SER A 363 -10.04 1.02 1.41
C SER A 363 -11.05 0.33 0.47
N LEU A 364 -10.59 -0.65 -0.32
CA LEU A 364 -11.47 -1.46 -1.17
C LEU A 364 -12.56 -2.16 -0.35
N ILE A 365 -12.19 -2.86 0.73
CA ILE A 365 -13.13 -3.62 1.57
C ILE A 365 -14.18 -2.69 2.18
N HIS A 366 -13.74 -1.57 2.78
CA HIS A 366 -14.67 -0.61 3.38
C HIS A 366 -15.63 0.00 2.35
N GLU A 367 -15.13 0.30 1.16
CA GLU A 367 -15.98 0.87 0.10
C GLU A 367 -16.94 -0.18 -0.48
N MET A 368 -16.51 -1.45 -0.60
CA MET A 368 -17.42 -2.55 -0.97
C MET A 368 -18.59 -2.69 0.01
N ILE A 369 -18.32 -2.58 1.31
CA ILE A 369 -19.35 -2.65 2.35
C ILE A 369 -20.33 -1.47 2.19
N LYS A 370 -19.82 -0.25 2.04
CA LYS A 370 -20.64 0.98 1.94
C LYS A 370 -21.50 1.06 0.68
N ARG A 371 -21.05 0.43 -0.40
CA ARG A 371 -21.78 0.40 -1.69
C ARG A 371 -22.56 -0.88 -1.92
N ASP A 372 -22.53 -1.82 -0.99
CA ASP A 372 -23.10 -3.17 -1.17
C ASP A 372 -22.55 -3.91 -2.40
N SER A 373 -21.27 -3.66 -2.72
CA SER A 373 -20.58 -4.24 -3.88
C SER A 373 -20.12 -5.66 -3.57
N GLN A 374 -20.31 -6.59 -4.53
CA GLN A 374 -20.05 -8.01 -4.30
C GLN A 374 -18.60 -8.41 -4.52
N THR A 375 -17.95 -7.88 -5.55
CA THR A 375 -16.58 -8.26 -5.94
C THR A 375 -15.67 -7.06 -5.96
N GLY A 376 -14.43 -7.24 -5.50
CA GLY A 376 -13.41 -6.20 -5.46
C GLY A 376 -12.06 -6.69 -5.97
N LEU A 377 -11.33 -5.80 -6.64
CA LEU A 377 -9.96 -6.02 -7.13
C LEU A 377 -9.01 -4.98 -6.54
N ALA A 378 -7.97 -5.43 -5.87
CA ALA A 378 -6.84 -4.60 -5.44
C ALA A 378 -5.59 -4.96 -6.26
N THR A 379 -4.87 -3.96 -6.80
CA THR A 379 -3.66 -4.20 -7.59
C THR A 379 -2.65 -3.08 -7.46
N LEU A 380 -1.36 -3.41 -7.56
CA LEU A 380 -0.25 -2.46 -7.52
C LEU A 380 0.84 -2.85 -8.51
N CYS A 381 1.46 -1.85 -9.12
CA CYS A 381 2.77 -1.97 -9.75
C CYS A 381 3.87 -1.99 -8.67
N ILE A 382 5.02 -2.52 -9.01
CA ILE A 382 6.12 -2.74 -8.07
C ILE A 382 7.43 -2.38 -8.74
N GLY A 383 8.25 -1.57 -8.09
CA GLY A 383 9.61 -1.28 -8.53
C GLY A 383 10.41 -2.57 -8.79
N GLY A 384 11.25 -2.56 -9.83
CA GLY A 384 11.95 -3.74 -10.29
C GLY A 384 11.16 -4.60 -11.28
N GLY A 385 9.99 -4.12 -11.76
CA GLY A 385 9.25 -4.76 -12.85
C GLY A 385 8.35 -5.90 -12.38
N GLN A 386 7.45 -5.65 -11.41
CA GLN A 386 6.50 -6.65 -10.95
C GLN A 386 5.10 -6.05 -10.75
N GLY A 387 4.12 -6.92 -10.56
CA GLY A 387 2.75 -6.57 -10.16
C GLY A 387 2.17 -7.59 -9.19
N VAL A 388 1.21 -7.14 -8.38
CA VAL A 388 0.38 -7.98 -7.50
C VAL A 388 -1.08 -7.64 -7.69
N ALA A 389 -1.95 -8.63 -7.52
CA ALA A 389 -3.40 -8.47 -7.55
C ALA A 389 -4.08 -9.42 -6.56
N THR A 390 -5.13 -8.95 -5.92
CA THR A 390 -6.02 -9.74 -5.05
C THR A 390 -7.46 -9.47 -5.44
N ILE A 391 -8.24 -10.53 -5.62
CA ILE A 391 -9.69 -10.47 -5.81
C ILE A 391 -10.35 -10.96 -4.53
N VAL A 392 -11.30 -10.17 -4.05
CA VAL A 392 -12.13 -10.48 -2.88
C VAL A 392 -13.61 -10.44 -3.24
N GLU A 393 -14.39 -11.22 -2.52
CA GLU A 393 -15.85 -11.28 -2.64
C GLU A 393 -16.48 -11.01 -1.26
N ARG A 394 -17.58 -10.28 -1.20
CA ARG A 394 -18.30 -10.07 0.05
C ARG A 394 -18.78 -11.40 0.63
N ALA A 395 -18.65 -11.51 1.96
CA ALA A 395 -18.99 -12.73 2.69
C ALA A 395 -20.49 -12.85 2.98
#